data_ea8dae6b17ae40c17fb42addafb32728
#
_entry.id   ea8dae6b17ae40c17fb42addafb32728
#
_cell.length_a   1.000
_cell.length_b   1.000
_cell.length_c   1.000
_cell.angle_alpha   90.00
_cell.angle_beta   90.00
_cell.angle_gamma   90.00
#
_symmetry.space_group_name_H-M   'P 1'
#
loop_
_entity.id
_entity.type
_entity.pdbx_description
1 polymer ?
#
loop_
_entity_poly.entity_id
_entity_poly.type
_entity_poly.pdbx_seq_one_letter_code
_entity_poly.pdbx_strand_id
1 'polypeptide(L)'
;MISRGTMVAAALTLAASLPLSGCGSSNHPATQPSASSTSSLAADVPRGYDPCNDVPQSVLDSEKLQGRDNSDSNAGGGVKWRGCMWARANGNGYTVAIRTTNLTVDAVRAKNFPEAQELTVDGRRAISTRQFDGPDIKEACTLNVEMKGGTLEFNVDNPPSNPDTGSMDACQIARTLADKVVPTVPATS
;
A
#
# COMPACT_ATOMS: atom_id res chain seq x y z
N MET A 1 -3.13 11.55 -53.31
CA MET A 1 -3.86 12.81 -53.55
C MET A 1 -3.40 13.81 -52.51
N ILE A 2 -2.72 14.81 -52.97
CA ILE A 2 -2.05 15.87 -52.23
C ILE A 2 -3.08 17.01 -52.07
N SER A 3 -3.28 17.52 -50.86
CA SER A 3 -3.88 18.84 -50.69
C SER A 3 -3.13 19.65 -49.64
N ARG A 4 -2.53 20.71 -50.16
CA ARG A 4 -1.87 21.81 -49.45
C ARG A 4 -2.91 22.91 -49.13
N GLY A 5 -2.73 23.63 -48.08
CA GLY A 5 -3.42 24.91 -47.83
C GLY A 5 -3.09 25.35 -46.40
N THR A 6 -2.42 26.30 -46.14
CA THR A 6 -2.05 27.69 -46.42
C THR A 6 -1.96 28.42 -45.07
N MET A 7 -0.79 28.98 -44.81
CA MET A 7 -0.48 29.89 -43.66
C MET A 7 -1.34 31.17 -43.74
N VAL A 8 -1.74 31.69 -42.57
CA VAL A 8 -1.95 33.13 -42.39
C VAL A 8 -1.32 33.55 -41.06
N ALA A 9 -0.32 34.38 -41.19
CA ALA A 9 0.30 35.15 -40.11
C ALA A 9 -0.47 36.46 -39.92
N ALA A 10 -0.77 36.84 -38.70
CA ALA A 10 -1.12 38.20 -38.34
C ALA A 10 -0.43 38.59 -37.04
N ALA A 11 0.53 39.47 -37.18
CA ALA A 11 1.15 40.23 -36.07
C ALA A 11 0.41 41.56 -35.93
N LEU A 12 0.28 42.10 -34.71
CA LEU A 12 0.17 43.51 -34.35
C LEU A 12 0.07 43.65 -32.81
N THR A 13 1.12 44.09 -32.19
CA THR A 13 1.58 45.36 -31.61
C THR A 13 0.86 45.87 -30.35
N LEU A 14 1.68 46.02 -29.32
CA LEU A 14 1.82 47.05 -28.27
C LEU A 14 0.60 47.76 -27.67
N ALA A 15 0.50 47.70 -26.34
CA ALA A 15 0.46 48.92 -25.52
C ALA A 15 0.81 48.62 -24.04
N ALA A 16 1.83 49.31 -23.56
CA ALA A 16 2.21 49.38 -22.15
C ALA A 16 1.32 50.41 -21.45
N SER A 17 0.86 50.10 -20.24
CA SER A 17 0.44 51.09 -19.27
C SER A 17 0.59 50.55 -17.85
N LEU A 18 1.60 51.09 -17.10
CA LEU A 18 1.68 51.07 -15.65
C LEU A 18 0.73 52.10 -15.08
N PRO A 19 0.10 51.83 -13.94
CA PRO A 19 0.18 52.81 -12.83
C PRO A 19 0.69 52.21 -11.54
N LEU A 20 1.50 53.02 -10.89
CA LEU A 20 1.96 52.89 -9.51
C LEU A 20 0.82 53.14 -8.51
N SER A 21 1.06 52.60 -7.30
CA SER A 21 0.66 53.11 -5.99
C SER A 21 -0.65 52.57 -5.40
N GLY A 22 -0.47 51.86 -4.31
CA GLY A 22 -1.50 51.51 -3.36
C GLY A 22 -0.93 50.68 -2.20
N CYS A 23 -0.19 51.31 -1.28
CA CYS A 23 0.04 50.76 0.06
C CYS A 23 -1.31 50.71 0.78
N GLY A 24 -1.80 49.50 1.00
CA GLY A 24 -2.93 49.20 1.87
C GLY A 24 -2.50 48.11 2.83
N SER A 25 -2.13 48.45 4.06
CA SER A 25 -1.96 47.50 5.16
C SER A 25 -3.31 46.91 5.51
N SER A 26 -3.54 45.69 5.09
CA SER A 26 -4.64 44.84 5.57
C SER A 26 -4.01 43.58 6.17
N ASN A 27 -4.02 43.50 7.49
CA ASN A 27 -3.71 42.30 8.23
C ASN A 27 -4.73 41.20 7.86
N HIS A 28 -4.43 40.44 6.83
CA HIS A 28 -5.06 39.13 6.63
C HIS A 28 -4.14 38.08 7.25
N PRO A 29 -4.63 37.19 8.11
CA PRO A 29 -3.86 36.03 8.53
C PRO A 29 -3.56 35.24 7.25
N ALA A 30 -2.29 35.15 6.89
CA ALA A 30 -1.83 34.30 5.81
C ALA A 30 -2.23 32.86 6.15
N THR A 31 -3.20 32.33 5.43
CA THR A 31 -3.47 30.90 5.40
C THR A 31 -2.23 30.25 4.79
N GLN A 32 -1.37 29.75 5.68
CA GLN A 32 -0.18 29.01 5.31
C GLN A 32 -0.66 27.81 4.51
N PRO A 33 -0.23 27.62 3.25
CA PRO A 33 -0.55 26.41 2.54
C PRO A 33 0.03 25.25 3.35
N SER A 34 -0.84 24.35 3.82
CA SER A 34 -0.41 23.08 4.40
C SER A 34 0.49 22.40 3.37
N ALA A 35 1.79 22.42 3.63
CA ALA A 35 2.74 21.66 2.86
C ALA A 35 2.30 20.19 3.02
N SER A 36 1.74 19.62 1.95
CA SER A 36 1.59 18.17 1.83
C SER A 36 3.01 17.62 1.92
N SER A 37 3.38 17.16 3.12
CA SER A 37 4.62 16.45 3.33
C SER A 37 4.53 15.17 2.51
N THR A 38 5.13 15.19 1.32
CA THR A 38 5.41 13.97 0.56
C THR A 38 6.38 13.17 1.42
N SER A 39 5.84 12.25 2.21
CA SER A 39 6.63 11.41 3.10
C SER A 39 7.52 10.55 2.21
N SER A 40 8.81 10.85 2.14
CA SER A 40 9.77 10.03 1.41
C SER A 40 9.80 8.65 2.06
N LEU A 41 9.81 7.58 1.23
CA LEU A 41 9.96 6.23 1.73
C LEU A 41 11.28 6.09 2.52
N ALA A 42 11.25 5.31 3.60
CA ALA A 42 12.47 4.92 4.31
C ALA A 42 13.40 4.17 3.35
N ALA A 43 14.71 4.31 3.54
CA ALA A 43 15.72 3.66 2.67
C ALA A 43 15.67 2.13 2.74
N ASP A 44 15.12 1.57 3.82
CA ASP A 44 15.01 0.13 4.06
C ASP A 44 13.68 -0.21 4.75
N VAL A 45 13.34 -1.51 4.79
CA VAL A 45 12.17 -2.02 5.49
C VAL A 45 12.34 -1.91 7.01
N PRO A 46 11.23 -1.92 7.80
CA PRO A 46 11.30 -2.07 9.25
C PRO A 46 12.11 -3.28 9.68
N ARG A 47 13.00 -3.10 10.68
CA ARG A 47 13.91 -4.17 11.17
C ARG A 47 13.49 -4.79 12.50
N GLY A 48 12.45 -4.28 13.12
CA GLY A 48 12.01 -4.72 14.45
C GLY A 48 11.24 -6.03 14.46
N TYR A 49 11.01 -6.63 13.29
CA TYR A 49 10.27 -7.88 13.12
C TYR A 49 10.74 -8.59 11.84
N ASP A 50 11.11 -9.87 11.95
CA ASP A 50 11.47 -10.73 10.81
C ASP A 50 10.34 -11.74 10.56
N PRO A 51 9.47 -11.52 9.57
CA PRO A 51 8.34 -12.42 9.34
C PRO A 51 8.72 -13.89 9.15
N CYS A 52 9.90 -14.16 8.59
CA CYS A 52 10.35 -15.54 8.38
C CYS A 52 10.64 -16.31 9.67
N ASN A 53 11.02 -15.60 10.74
CA ASN A 53 11.46 -16.21 11.99
C ASN A 53 10.55 -15.88 13.18
N ASP A 54 9.86 -14.72 13.13
CA ASP A 54 9.10 -14.20 14.27
C ASP A 54 7.60 -14.51 14.21
N VAL A 55 7.05 -14.94 13.04
CA VAL A 55 5.67 -15.44 12.99
C VAL A 55 5.55 -16.70 13.86
N PRO A 56 4.69 -16.68 14.90
CA PRO A 56 4.62 -17.79 15.84
C PRO A 56 4.21 -19.11 15.17
N GLN A 57 4.91 -20.19 15.52
CA GLN A 57 4.58 -21.53 14.99
C GLN A 57 3.13 -21.90 15.29
N SER A 58 2.59 -21.50 16.46
CA SER A 58 1.20 -21.73 16.82
C SER A 58 0.20 -21.07 15.87
N VAL A 59 0.55 -19.91 15.27
CA VAL A 59 -0.27 -19.27 14.25
C VAL A 59 -0.21 -20.09 12.97
N LEU A 60 1.00 -20.46 12.52
CA LEU A 60 1.18 -21.30 11.32
C LEU A 60 0.40 -22.62 11.45
N ASP A 61 0.47 -23.29 12.60
CA ASP A 61 -0.24 -24.55 12.85
C ASP A 61 -1.76 -24.35 12.84
N SER A 62 -2.28 -23.28 13.51
CA SER A 62 -3.71 -23.00 13.59
C SER A 62 -4.32 -22.71 12.21
N GLU A 63 -3.55 -22.10 11.32
CA GLU A 63 -3.94 -21.78 9.95
C GLU A 63 -3.52 -22.87 8.95
N LYS A 64 -2.89 -23.95 9.41
CA LYS A 64 -2.36 -25.05 8.58
C LYS A 64 -1.40 -24.53 7.49
N LEU A 65 -0.60 -23.52 7.81
CA LEU A 65 0.39 -22.93 6.90
C LEU A 65 1.71 -23.69 6.97
N GLN A 66 2.27 -24.00 5.81
CA GLN A 66 3.52 -24.74 5.65
C GLN A 66 4.26 -24.31 4.38
N GLY A 67 5.47 -24.83 4.18
CA GLY A 67 6.26 -24.53 2.99
C GLY A 67 6.80 -23.10 2.99
N ARG A 68 7.59 -22.75 4.03
CA ARG A 68 8.21 -21.43 4.14
C ARG A 68 9.19 -21.17 3.01
N ASP A 69 8.84 -20.28 2.09
CA ASP A 69 9.70 -19.83 0.98
C ASP A 69 10.04 -18.35 1.12
N ASN A 70 11.22 -17.95 0.64
CA ASN A 70 11.61 -16.55 0.62
C ASN A 70 10.69 -15.74 -0.32
N SER A 71 10.21 -14.59 0.15
CA SER A 71 9.35 -13.67 -0.58
C SER A 71 9.91 -12.25 -0.67
N ASP A 72 11.23 -12.11 -0.62
CA ASP A 72 11.91 -10.82 -0.78
C ASP A 72 11.71 -10.29 -2.20
N SER A 73 11.44 -8.99 -2.29
CA SER A 73 11.36 -8.32 -3.59
C SER A 73 11.70 -6.84 -3.49
N ASN A 74 11.99 -6.24 -4.64
CA ASN A 74 12.18 -4.81 -4.79
C ASN A 74 11.41 -4.32 -6.01
N ALA A 75 10.87 -3.11 -5.94
CA ALA A 75 10.20 -2.46 -7.07
C ALA A 75 10.75 -1.07 -7.34
N GLY A 76 10.31 -0.47 -8.41
CA GLY A 76 10.63 0.91 -8.78
C GLY A 76 10.31 1.90 -7.67
N GLY A 77 11.00 3.04 -7.66
CA GLY A 77 10.81 4.06 -6.62
C GLY A 77 11.39 3.71 -5.25
N GLY A 78 12.26 2.69 -5.17
CA GLY A 78 12.91 2.28 -3.92
C GLY A 78 12.04 1.46 -2.98
N VAL A 79 10.91 0.93 -3.45
CA VAL A 79 10.04 0.07 -2.65
C VAL A 79 10.70 -1.28 -2.45
N LYS A 80 10.64 -1.79 -1.22
CA LYS A 80 11.25 -3.05 -0.81
C LYS A 80 10.28 -3.88 0.02
N TRP A 81 10.37 -5.20 -0.12
CA TRP A 81 9.71 -6.20 0.72
C TRP A 81 10.72 -7.22 1.20
N ARG A 82 10.62 -7.63 2.47
CA ARG A 82 11.42 -8.68 3.07
C ARG A 82 10.54 -9.57 3.92
N GLY A 83 10.63 -10.87 3.71
CA GLY A 83 9.86 -11.83 4.46
C GLY A 83 9.65 -13.14 3.73
N CYS A 84 8.66 -13.90 4.16
CA CYS A 84 8.40 -15.23 3.67
C CYS A 84 6.96 -15.42 3.20
N MET A 85 6.77 -16.45 2.40
CA MET A 85 5.48 -16.93 1.91
C MET A 85 5.22 -18.33 2.46
N TRP A 86 3.95 -18.58 2.74
CA TRP A 86 3.43 -19.90 3.13
C TRP A 86 2.23 -20.26 2.30
N ALA A 87 1.99 -21.55 2.14
CA ALA A 87 0.79 -22.09 1.55
C ALA A 87 0.01 -22.93 2.58
N ARG A 88 -1.30 -22.95 2.44
CA ARG A 88 -2.12 -23.86 3.25
C ARG A 88 -1.80 -25.32 2.89
N ALA A 89 -1.75 -26.17 3.91
CA ALA A 89 -1.38 -27.57 3.78
C ALA A 89 -2.16 -28.28 2.67
N ASN A 90 -1.47 -29.18 1.96
CA ASN A 90 -2.00 -29.97 0.84
C ASN A 90 -2.39 -29.16 -0.42
N GLY A 91 -2.07 -27.87 -0.50
CA GLY A 91 -2.39 -27.02 -1.65
C GLY A 91 -3.88 -26.78 -1.88
N ASN A 92 -4.72 -26.99 -0.85
CA ASN A 92 -6.18 -26.90 -0.97
C ASN A 92 -6.75 -25.55 -0.51
N GLY A 93 -5.89 -24.57 -0.22
CA GLY A 93 -6.30 -23.27 0.29
C GLY A 93 -5.39 -22.16 -0.17
N TYR A 94 -5.55 -21.01 0.48
CA TYR A 94 -4.83 -19.78 0.14
C TYR A 94 -3.31 -19.89 0.32
N THR A 95 -2.61 -18.97 -0.35
CA THR A 95 -1.22 -18.62 -0.04
C THR A 95 -1.17 -17.25 0.63
N VAL A 96 -0.17 -17.03 1.47
CA VAL A 96 0.08 -15.74 2.08
C VAL A 96 1.57 -15.42 2.11
N ALA A 97 1.93 -14.23 1.63
CA ALA A 97 3.23 -13.64 1.93
C ALA A 97 3.08 -12.67 3.11
N ILE A 98 3.86 -12.88 4.17
CA ILE A 98 3.96 -11.97 5.30
C ILE A 98 5.33 -11.31 5.20
N ARG A 99 5.35 -9.98 5.01
CA ARG A 99 6.56 -9.23 4.68
C ARG A 99 6.59 -7.89 5.40
N THR A 100 7.76 -7.43 5.82
CA THR A 100 7.97 -6.01 6.11
C THR A 100 8.21 -5.25 4.81
N THR A 101 7.68 -4.03 4.72
CA THR A 101 7.90 -3.14 3.58
C THR A 101 8.10 -1.70 4.05
N ASN A 102 8.89 -0.92 3.30
CA ASN A 102 9.06 0.51 3.55
C ASN A 102 7.89 1.37 3.04
N LEU A 103 6.82 0.76 2.53
CA LEU A 103 5.57 1.45 2.25
C LEU A 103 4.84 1.76 3.56
N THR A 104 4.53 3.03 3.80
CA THR A 104 3.66 3.44 4.91
C THR A 104 2.20 3.28 4.54
N VAL A 105 1.29 3.27 5.53
CA VAL A 105 -0.17 3.27 5.28
C VAL A 105 -0.57 4.43 4.35
N ASP A 106 0.02 5.61 4.55
CA ASP A 106 -0.28 6.78 3.70
C ASP A 106 0.25 6.62 2.27
N ALA A 107 1.42 5.98 2.11
CA ALA A 107 1.97 5.68 0.79
C ALA A 107 1.12 4.64 0.03
N VAL A 108 0.57 3.66 0.73
CA VAL A 108 -0.36 2.68 0.14
C VAL A 108 -1.67 3.36 -0.25
N ARG A 109 -2.24 4.19 0.65
CA ARG A 109 -3.47 4.97 0.36
C ARG A 109 -3.32 5.82 -0.90
N ALA A 110 -2.18 6.51 -1.05
CA ALA A 110 -1.92 7.38 -2.19
C ALA A 110 -1.87 6.66 -3.55
N LYS A 111 -1.76 5.33 -3.56
CA LYS A 111 -1.79 4.52 -4.79
C LYS A 111 -3.20 4.30 -5.35
N ASN A 112 -4.25 4.63 -4.58
CA ASN A 112 -5.66 4.50 -4.97
C ASN A 112 -6.03 3.11 -5.51
N PHE A 113 -5.56 2.06 -4.85
CA PHE A 113 -5.95 0.69 -5.17
C PHE A 113 -7.47 0.48 -4.99
N PRO A 114 -8.08 -0.45 -5.74
CA PRO A 114 -9.50 -0.78 -5.58
C PRO A 114 -9.85 -1.20 -4.14
N GLU A 115 -11.08 -0.90 -3.73
CA GLU A 115 -11.65 -1.25 -2.41
C GLU A 115 -10.71 -0.97 -1.22
N ALA A 116 -9.95 0.13 -1.26
CA ALA A 116 -9.09 0.52 -0.15
C ALA A 116 -9.94 0.83 1.09
N GLN A 117 -9.69 0.13 2.19
CA GLN A 117 -10.37 0.30 3.46
C GLN A 117 -9.36 0.53 4.58
N GLU A 118 -9.52 1.63 5.30
CA GLU A 118 -8.76 1.89 6.52
C GLU A 118 -9.39 1.17 7.70
N LEU A 119 -8.55 0.61 8.55
CA LEU A 119 -8.96 -0.15 9.72
C LEU A 119 -7.88 -0.07 10.81
N THR A 120 -8.14 -0.72 11.94
CA THR A 120 -7.18 -0.85 13.04
C THR A 120 -6.96 -2.33 13.35
N VAL A 121 -5.71 -2.73 13.53
CA VAL A 121 -5.31 -4.07 13.97
C VAL A 121 -4.44 -3.92 15.20
N ASP A 122 -4.85 -4.45 16.33
CA ASP A 122 -4.14 -4.38 17.62
C ASP A 122 -3.66 -2.93 17.94
N GLY A 123 -4.55 -1.94 17.76
CA GLY A 123 -4.25 -0.53 18.01
C GLY A 123 -3.41 0.17 16.94
N ARG A 124 -2.90 -0.52 15.93
CA ARG A 124 -2.10 0.03 14.82
C ARG A 124 -3.00 0.41 13.64
N ARG A 125 -2.71 1.54 12.99
CA ARG A 125 -3.37 1.90 11.74
C ARG A 125 -3.08 0.84 10.69
N ALA A 126 -4.08 0.53 9.87
CA ALA A 126 -3.93 -0.42 8.79
C ALA A 126 -4.76 -0.02 7.57
N ILE A 127 -4.42 -0.56 6.42
CA ILE A 127 -5.17 -0.40 5.18
C ILE A 127 -5.21 -1.72 4.42
N SER A 128 -6.40 -2.18 4.07
CA SER A 128 -6.58 -3.29 3.12
C SER A 128 -6.87 -2.75 1.73
N THR A 129 -6.38 -3.44 0.71
CA THR A 129 -6.55 -3.07 -0.69
C THR A 129 -6.71 -4.30 -1.55
N ARG A 130 -7.36 -4.14 -2.71
CA ARG A 130 -7.38 -5.15 -3.75
C ARG A 130 -6.27 -4.87 -4.76
N GLN A 131 -5.68 -5.90 -5.33
CA GLN A 131 -4.57 -5.73 -6.28
C GLN A 131 -5.05 -5.44 -7.70
N PHE A 132 -6.25 -5.89 -8.04
CA PHE A 132 -6.87 -5.69 -9.36
C PHE A 132 -8.36 -5.43 -9.19
N ASP A 133 -9.00 -4.94 -10.25
CA ASP A 133 -10.44 -4.75 -10.34
C ASP A 133 -11.04 -5.82 -11.26
N GLY A 134 -12.27 -6.24 -11.00
CA GLY A 134 -12.94 -7.22 -11.85
C GLY A 134 -13.75 -8.30 -11.09
N PRO A 135 -14.23 -9.34 -11.79
CA PRO A 135 -15.11 -10.36 -11.21
C PRO A 135 -14.43 -11.16 -10.09
N ASP A 136 -13.12 -11.33 -10.16
CA ASP A 136 -12.33 -12.13 -9.22
C ASP A 136 -11.66 -11.26 -8.14
N ILE A 137 -12.19 -10.06 -7.94
CA ILE A 137 -11.63 -9.06 -6.99
C ILE A 137 -11.44 -9.62 -5.56
N LYS A 138 -12.22 -10.62 -5.17
CA LYS A 138 -12.14 -11.24 -3.84
C LYS A 138 -11.01 -12.25 -3.67
N GLU A 139 -10.37 -12.66 -4.75
CA GLU A 139 -9.30 -13.66 -4.72
C GLU A 139 -8.02 -13.13 -4.06
N ALA A 140 -7.73 -11.84 -4.23
CA ALA A 140 -6.50 -11.25 -3.73
C ALA A 140 -6.76 -10.07 -2.80
N CYS A 141 -5.96 -9.98 -1.75
CA CYS A 141 -5.98 -8.86 -0.81
C CYS A 141 -4.59 -8.60 -0.24
N THR A 142 -4.27 -7.33 -0.12
CA THR A 142 -3.10 -6.87 0.62
C THR A 142 -3.56 -6.08 1.83
N LEU A 143 -3.18 -6.51 3.02
CA LEU A 143 -3.39 -5.77 4.27
C LEU A 143 -2.04 -5.27 4.78
N ASN A 144 -1.89 -3.97 4.92
CA ASN A 144 -0.70 -3.30 5.44
C ASN A 144 -0.99 -2.75 6.83
N VAL A 145 -0.25 -3.20 7.84
CA VAL A 145 -0.36 -2.76 9.24
C VAL A 145 0.83 -1.91 9.63
N GLU A 146 0.60 -0.74 10.20
CA GLU A 146 1.61 0.26 10.48
C GLU A 146 2.73 -0.26 11.39
N MET A 147 3.98 -0.01 10.97
CA MET A 147 5.20 -0.20 11.73
C MET A 147 6.07 1.07 11.63
N LYS A 148 7.03 1.22 12.53
CA LYS A 148 7.98 2.33 12.44
C LYS A 148 8.82 2.22 11.16
N GLY A 149 8.63 3.15 10.25
CA GLY A 149 9.36 3.23 8.97
C GLY A 149 8.73 2.42 7.83
N GLY A 150 7.52 1.90 8.00
CA GLY A 150 6.82 1.17 6.94
C GLY A 150 5.60 0.41 7.44
N THR A 151 5.37 -0.79 6.90
CA THR A 151 4.27 -1.66 7.34
C THR A 151 4.69 -3.13 7.38
N LEU A 152 3.97 -3.92 8.18
CA LEU A 152 3.87 -5.37 8.04
C LEU A 152 2.74 -5.67 7.05
N GLU A 153 3.06 -6.35 5.98
CA GLU A 153 2.16 -6.66 4.88
C GLU A 153 1.73 -8.12 4.92
N PHE A 154 0.44 -8.35 4.78
CA PHE A 154 -0.18 -9.67 4.56
C PHE A 154 -0.76 -9.67 3.15
N ASN A 155 -0.07 -10.33 2.22
CA ASN A 155 -0.50 -10.44 0.84
C ASN A 155 -1.08 -11.84 0.63
N VAL A 156 -2.40 -11.92 0.50
CA VAL A 156 -3.16 -13.17 0.39
C VAL A 156 -3.64 -13.36 -1.04
N ASP A 157 -3.45 -14.58 -1.55
CA ASP A 157 -4.01 -15.07 -2.79
C ASP A 157 -4.86 -16.32 -2.50
N ASN A 158 -6.14 -16.27 -2.86
CA ASN A 158 -7.14 -17.30 -2.56
C ASN A 158 -8.10 -17.55 -3.73
N PRO A 159 -7.65 -18.21 -4.80
CA PRO A 159 -8.49 -18.51 -5.94
C PRO A 159 -9.77 -19.28 -5.57
N PRO A 160 -10.91 -19.04 -6.21
CA PRO A 160 -12.17 -19.74 -5.97
C PRO A 160 -12.08 -21.24 -6.18
N SER A 161 -11.09 -21.71 -6.93
CA SER A 161 -10.81 -23.12 -7.16
C SER A 161 -10.24 -23.86 -5.95
N ASN A 162 -9.81 -23.16 -4.90
CA ASN A 162 -9.30 -23.76 -3.67
C ASN A 162 -10.41 -24.49 -2.91
N PRO A 163 -10.33 -25.82 -2.72
CA PRO A 163 -11.43 -26.60 -2.13
C PRO A 163 -11.80 -26.18 -0.71
N ASP A 164 -10.80 -25.82 0.11
CA ASP A 164 -11.01 -25.52 1.53
C ASP A 164 -11.38 -24.06 1.80
N THR A 165 -10.90 -23.14 0.98
CA THR A 165 -10.97 -21.69 1.30
C THR A 165 -11.50 -20.83 0.15
N GLY A 166 -11.69 -21.36 -1.05
CA GLY A 166 -12.03 -20.58 -2.24
C GLY A 166 -13.32 -19.77 -2.14
N SER A 167 -14.23 -20.12 -1.22
CA SER A 167 -15.42 -19.32 -0.93
C SER A 167 -15.17 -18.15 0.03
N MET A 168 -13.99 -18.08 0.66
CA MET A 168 -13.63 -17.02 1.60
C MET A 168 -13.07 -15.81 0.86
N ASP A 169 -13.38 -14.62 1.36
CA ASP A 169 -12.80 -13.39 0.87
C ASP A 169 -11.33 -13.27 1.35
N ALA A 170 -10.39 -12.98 0.45
CA ALA A 170 -8.97 -12.87 0.78
C ALA A 170 -8.66 -11.77 1.81
N CYS A 171 -9.43 -10.66 1.86
CA CYS A 171 -9.27 -9.64 2.90
C CYS A 171 -9.72 -10.13 4.28
N GLN A 172 -10.71 -11.00 4.34
CA GLN A 172 -11.12 -11.67 5.58
C GLN A 172 -10.00 -12.58 6.10
N ILE A 173 -9.36 -13.34 5.21
CA ILE A 173 -8.21 -14.19 5.54
C ILE A 173 -7.04 -13.33 6.03
N ALA A 174 -6.68 -12.27 5.28
CA ALA A 174 -5.61 -11.35 5.64
C ALA A 174 -5.85 -10.73 7.02
N ARG A 175 -7.09 -10.33 7.32
CA ARG A 175 -7.49 -9.78 8.63
C ARG A 175 -7.32 -10.81 9.74
N THR A 176 -7.80 -12.04 9.55
CA THR A 176 -7.68 -13.12 10.54
C THR A 176 -6.21 -13.41 10.87
N LEU A 177 -5.35 -13.44 9.87
CA LEU A 177 -3.91 -13.64 10.05
C LEU A 177 -3.28 -12.47 10.80
N ALA A 178 -3.62 -11.23 10.42
CA ALA A 178 -3.10 -10.04 11.06
C ALA A 178 -3.52 -9.97 12.55
N ASP A 179 -4.76 -10.28 12.88
CA ASP A 179 -5.25 -10.30 14.26
C ASP A 179 -4.49 -11.32 15.14
N LYS A 180 -3.91 -12.37 14.55
CA LYS A 180 -3.10 -13.39 15.26
C LYS A 180 -1.62 -13.01 15.33
N VAL A 181 -1.08 -12.39 14.29
CA VAL A 181 0.36 -12.10 14.18
C VAL A 181 0.72 -10.75 14.81
N VAL A 182 -0.08 -9.69 14.54
CA VAL A 182 0.28 -8.32 14.96
C VAL A 182 0.48 -8.16 16.47
N PRO A 183 -0.26 -8.86 17.36
CA PRO A 183 0.02 -8.81 18.81
C PRO A 183 1.42 -9.30 19.21
N THR A 184 2.12 -10.02 18.32
CA THR A 184 3.49 -10.49 18.57
C THR A 184 4.56 -9.51 18.07
N VAL A 185 4.16 -8.50 17.33
CA VAL A 185 5.05 -7.46 16.80
C VAL A 185 5.40 -6.47 17.92
N PRO A 186 6.68 -6.23 18.23
CA PRO A 186 7.06 -5.30 19.29
C PRO A 186 6.43 -3.92 19.13
N ALA A 187 5.96 -3.30 20.21
CA ALA A 187 5.30 -1.99 20.16
C ALA A 187 6.20 -0.86 19.63
N THR A 188 7.53 -1.05 19.67
CA THR A 188 8.53 -0.09 19.20
C THR A 188 8.95 -0.27 17.74
N SER A 189 8.45 -1.32 17.09
CA SER A 189 8.76 -1.64 15.69
C SER A 189 7.78 -1.05 14.70
#